data_61326666e337cc4d74678ba36515dc4e
#
_entry.id   61326666e337cc4d74678ba36515dc4e
#
_cell.length_a   1.000
_cell.length_b   1.000
_cell.length_c   1.000
_cell.angle_alpha   90.00
_cell.angle_beta   90.00
_cell.angle_gamma   90.00
#
_symmetry.space_group_name_H-M   'P 1'
#
loop_
_entity.id
_entity.type
_entity.pdbx_description
1 polymer ?
#
loop_
_entity_poly.entity_id
_entity_poly.type
_entity_poly.pdbx_seq_one_letter_code
_entity_poly.pdbx_strand_id
1 'polypeptide(L)'
;MKKKITVKDLQILKGKKKLVCILVKNIEEALAADKVGFEMLATGVAGEYKNDDGHPEFDELVKMREAAPTAFMHCGAPDSLIPTLDEAKQFSFKILEHGFDMLYCNTRFDLIKELYKEGIPCLGHVGLVPPKRTWTGGFVAVGKTASEAMWIYDQCLKIEDAGGVAIEMECVPYKIAEAISKKVKPTVMSMGSGPGCDVEYVFGCDILGSTKGHIPRHAKKYRDFQQEFVRLQHERENAFQEFYDDVHAGSFPEKKNIVEIDENELDTFLNKLEHRD
;
A
#
# COMPACT_ATOMS: atom_id res chain seq x y z
N MET A 1 -7.94 1.62 -23.80
CA MET A 1 -7.69 1.70 -22.33
C MET A 1 -8.25 0.43 -21.68
N LYS A 2 -7.52 -0.17 -20.73
CA LYS A 2 -8.00 -1.30 -19.91
C LYS A 2 -9.21 -0.83 -19.11
N LYS A 3 -10.30 -1.63 -19.13
CA LYS A 3 -11.50 -1.33 -18.33
C LYS A 3 -11.24 -1.74 -16.87
N LYS A 4 -11.48 -0.83 -15.92
CA LYS A 4 -11.48 -1.14 -14.49
C LYS A 4 -12.52 -2.22 -14.18
N ILE A 5 -12.13 -3.27 -13.46
CA ILE A 5 -13.04 -4.29 -12.97
C ILE A 5 -13.91 -3.73 -11.83
N THR A 6 -15.05 -4.36 -11.61
CA THR A 6 -16.03 -4.00 -10.58
C THR A 6 -16.27 -5.16 -9.64
N VAL A 7 -17.01 -4.94 -8.55
CA VAL A 7 -17.45 -6.02 -7.64
C VAL A 7 -18.19 -7.13 -8.39
N LYS A 8 -19.02 -6.76 -9.37
CA LYS A 8 -19.71 -7.75 -10.24
C LYS A 8 -18.73 -8.57 -11.07
N ASP A 9 -17.66 -7.92 -11.57
CA ASP A 9 -16.63 -8.64 -12.34
C ASP A 9 -15.84 -9.60 -11.43
N LEU A 10 -15.55 -9.25 -10.18
CA LEU A 10 -14.95 -10.16 -9.21
C LEU A 10 -15.78 -11.44 -9.04
N GLN A 11 -17.10 -11.31 -8.88
CA GLN A 11 -18.02 -12.44 -8.76
C GLN A 11 -18.05 -13.31 -10.03
N ILE A 12 -18.05 -12.68 -11.22
CA ILE A 12 -18.07 -13.39 -12.52
C ILE A 12 -16.76 -14.13 -12.78
N LEU A 13 -15.63 -13.54 -12.41
CA LEU A 13 -14.28 -14.06 -12.67
C LEU A 13 -13.86 -15.13 -11.67
N LYS A 14 -14.51 -15.20 -10.51
CA LYS A 14 -14.21 -16.18 -9.47
C LYS A 14 -14.14 -17.60 -10.02
N GLY A 15 -13.04 -18.29 -9.73
CA GLY A 15 -12.75 -19.64 -10.21
C GLY A 15 -12.51 -19.78 -11.71
N LYS A 16 -12.57 -18.69 -12.50
CA LYS A 16 -12.40 -18.71 -13.96
C LYS A 16 -11.13 -18.02 -14.43
N LYS A 17 -10.70 -16.98 -13.73
CA LYS A 17 -9.50 -16.21 -14.07
C LYS A 17 -8.73 -15.90 -12.79
N LYS A 18 -7.44 -16.21 -12.79
CA LYS A 18 -6.52 -15.74 -11.74
C LYS A 18 -6.34 -14.23 -11.90
N LEU A 19 -6.58 -13.49 -10.83
CA LEU A 19 -6.29 -12.06 -10.72
C LEU A 19 -5.03 -11.84 -9.91
N VAL A 20 -4.45 -10.65 -10.06
CA VAL A 20 -3.25 -10.24 -9.31
C VAL A 20 -3.55 -8.96 -8.54
N CYS A 21 -3.19 -8.95 -7.27
CA CYS A 21 -3.26 -7.80 -6.38
C CYS A 21 -1.86 -7.47 -5.84
N ILE A 22 -1.56 -6.20 -5.72
CA ILE A 22 -0.34 -5.74 -5.07
C ILE A 22 -0.65 -4.61 -4.09
N LEU A 23 -0.07 -4.68 -2.88
CA LEU A 23 -0.11 -3.56 -1.95
C LEU A 23 0.94 -2.54 -2.34
N VAL A 24 0.50 -1.31 -2.54
CA VAL A 24 1.32 -0.15 -2.91
C VAL A 24 1.31 0.88 -1.80
N LYS A 25 2.44 1.58 -1.60
CA LYS A 25 2.64 2.50 -0.49
C LYS A 25 2.91 3.95 -0.91
N ASN A 26 3.07 4.20 -2.22
CA ASN A 26 3.34 5.52 -2.78
C ASN A 26 2.79 5.64 -4.20
N ILE A 27 2.83 6.86 -4.74
CA ILE A 27 2.29 7.22 -6.04
C ILE A 27 3.02 6.46 -7.17
N GLU A 28 4.34 6.35 -7.07
CA GLU A 28 5.18 5.71 -8.08
C GLU A 28 4.88 4.21 -8.20
N GLU A 29 4.66 3.53 -7.08
CA GLU A 29 4.26 2.13 -7.07
C GLU A 29 2.85 1.95 -7.66
N ALA A 30 1.90 2.81 -7.30
CA ALA A 30 0.53 2.77 -7.82
C ALA A 30 0.51 2.99 -9.35
N LEU A 31 1.22 4.01 -9.85
CA LEU A 31 1.38 4.31 -11.27
C LEU A 31 2.03 3.13 -12.02
N ALA A 32 3.10 2.57 -11.47
CA ALA A 32 3.82 1.46 -12.10
C ALA A 32 2.93 0.21 -12.18
N ALA A 33 2.19 -0.13 -11.13
CA ALA A 33 1.29 -1.27 -11.09
C ALA A 33 0.13 -1.12 -12.08
N ASP A 34 -0.50 0.06 -12.17
CA ASP A 34 -1.58 0.33 -13.13
C ASP A 34 -1.07 0.26 -14.58
N LYS A 35 0.12 0.82 -14.85
CA LYS A 35 0.77 0.77 -16.17
C LYS A 35 1.09 -0.66 -16.62
N VAL A 36 1.54 -1.52 -15.71
CA VAL A 36 1.78 -2.94 -15.98
C VAL A 36 0.47 -3.70 -16.20
N GLY A 37 -0.63 -3.23 -15.62
CA GLY A 37 -1.96 -3.78 -15.81
C GLY A 37 -2.43 -4.69 -14.69
N PHE A 38 -1.98 -4.49 -13.46
CA PHE A 38 -2.55 -5.17 -12.29
C PHE A 38 -4.05 -4.93 -12.22
N GLU A 39 -4.82 -6.00 -12.04
CA GLU A 39 -6.29 -5.89 -11.93
C GLU A 39 -6.70 -5.25 -10.62
N MET A 40 -5.97 -5.54 -9.54
CA MET A 40 -6.28 -5.06 -8.19
C MET A 40 -5.06 -4.42 -7.53
N LEU A 41 -5.31 -3.35 -6.79
CA LEU A 41 -4.35 -2.73 -5.89
C LEU A 41 -4.91 -2.69 -4.47
N ALA A 42 -4.00 -2.84 -3.52
CA ALA A 42 -4.25 -2.65 -2.10
C ALA A 42 -3.47 -1.44 -1.60
N THR A 43 -4.02 -0.73 -0.65
CA THR A 43 -3.31 0.30 0.10
C THR A 43 -3.96 0.47 1.47
N GLY A 44 -3.39 1.32 2.32
CA GLY A 44 -3.96 1.70 3.60
C GLY A 44 -3.59 3.12 3.94
N VAL A 45 -4.35 3.73 4.83
CA VAL A 45 -4.05 5.05 5.38
C VAL A 45 -3.21 4.93 6.66
N ALA A 46 -2.31 5.88 6.90
CA ALA A 46 -1.56 5.98 8.14
C ALA A 46 -2.51 6.20 9.33
N GLY A 47 -2.23 5.55 10.46
CA GLY A 47 -2.91 5.82 11.72
C GLY A 47 -2.24 6.97 12.48
N GLU A 48 -2.91 7.47 13.54
CA GLU A 48 -2.35 8.49 14.44
C GLU A 48 -1.04 8.05 15.10
N TYR A 49 -0.92 6.77 15.37
CA TYR A 49 0.34 6.16 15.79
C TYR A 49 1.13 5.83 14.54
N LYS A 50 2.17 6.61 14.26
CA LYS A 50 3.14 6.34 13.20
C LYS A 50 3.82 4.99 13.48
N ASN A 51 3.14 3.92 13.10
CA ASN A 51 3.81 2.66 12.93
C ASN A 51 4.68 2.79 11.69
N ASP A 52 5.88 2.24 11.74
CA ASP A 52 6.88 2.23 10.65
C ASP A 52 6.43 1.48 9.37
N ASP A 53 5.12 1.22 9.26
CA ASP A 53 4.51 0.45 8.16
C ASP A 53 4.48 1.20 6.83
N GLY A 54 4.85 2.51 6.85
CA GLY A 54 5.01 3.33 5.63
C GLY A 54 3.70 3.49 4.84
N HIS A 55 2.55 3.48 5.51
CA HIS A 55 1.28 3.84 4.88
C HIS A 55 1.20 5.36 4.65
N PRO A 56 0.62 5.80 3.51
CA PRO A 56 0.48 7.21 3.18
C PRO A 56 -0.54 7.93 4.06
N GLU A 57 -0.38 9.24 4.18
CA GLU A 57 -1.42 10.12 4.68
C GLU A 57 -2.59 10.17 3.66
N PHE A 58 -3.76 10.65 4.09
CA PHE A 58 -4.97 10.59 3.27
C PHE A 58 -4.83 11.33 1.91
N ASP A 59 -4.19 12.50 1.89
CA ASP A 59 -4.00 13.28 0.67
C ASP A 59 -3.08 12.57 -0.35
N GLU A 60 -2.08 11.85 0.13
CA GLU A 60 -1.22 11.02 -0.71
C GLU A 60 -1.97 9.78 -1.22
N LEU A 61 -2.81 9.18 -0.36
CA LEU A 61 -3.70 8.09 -0.72
C LEU A 61 -4.60 8.45 -1.93
N VAL A 62 -5.18 9.66 -1.92
CA VAL A 62 -6.00 10.17 -3.04
C VAL A 62 -5.17 10.26 -4.32
N LYS A 63 -3.96 10.83 -4.24
CA LYS A 63 -3.05 10.91 -5.40
C LYS A 63 -2.64 9.53 -5.93
N MET A 64 -2.47 8.54 -5.05
CA MET A 64 -2.23 7.15 -5.46
C MET A 64 -3.41 6.58 -6.24
N ARG A 65 -4.65 6.87 -5.80
CA ARG A 65 -5.86 6.46 -6.52
C ARG A 65 -5.94 7.12 -7.91
N GLU A 66 -5.62 8.40 -8.00
CA GLU A 66 -5.58 9.14 -9.28
C GLU A 66 -4.51 8.60 -10.23
N ALA A 67 -3.35 8.20 -9.69
CA ALA A 67 -2.24 7.62 -10.46
C ALA A 67 -2.54 6.21 -11.01
N ALA A 68 -3.54 5.50 -10.46
CA ALA A 68 -3.89 4.14 -10.86
C ALA A 68 -5.38 4.01 -11.27
N PRO A 69 -5.87 4.75 -12.28
CA PRO A 69 -7.30 4.88 -12.59
C PRO A 69 -7.95 3.60 -13.10
N THR A 70 -7.18 2.62 -13.62
CA THR A 70 -7.72 1.41 -14.25
C THR A 70 -7.72 0.18 -13.34
N ALA A 71 -7.13 0.27 -12.14
CA ALA A 71 -7.13 -0.82 -11.18
C ALA A 71 -8.34 -0.74 -10.22
N PHE A 72 -8.87 -1.89 -9.82
CA PHE A 72 -9.77 -2.00 -8.67
C PHE A 72 -8.95 -1.83 -7.40
N MET A 73 -9.20 -0.78 -6.63
CA MET A 73 -8.37 -0.44 -5.47
C MET A 73 -9.14 -0.52 -4.16
N HIS A 74 -8.66 -1.34 -3.23
CA HIS A 74 -9.19 -1.35 -1.88
C HIS A 74 -8.26 -0.61 -0.93
N CYS A 75 -8.87 -0.03 0.10
CA CYS A 75 -8.17 0.73 1.12
C CYS A 75 -8.41 0.12 2.50
N GLY A 76 -7.35 0.01 3.30
CA GLY A 76 -7.42 -0.31 4.72
C GLY A 76 -7.30 0.93 5.59
N ALA A 77 -7.89 0.88 6.78
CA ALA A 77 -7.63 1.80 7.86
C ALA A 77 -7.26 1.02 9.12
N PRO A 78 -6.36 1.52 9.97
CA PRO A 78 -6.11 0.91 11.26
C PRO A 78 -7.39 0.95 12.12
N ASP A 79 -7.59 -0.07 12.96
CA ASP A 79 -8.77 -0.16 13.83
C ASP A 79 -8.92 1.08 14.76
N SER A 80 -7.82 1.76 15.08
CA SER A 80 -7.81 3.00 15.85
C SER A 80 -8.43 4.20 15.13
N LEU A 81 -8.41 4.20 13.80
CA LEU A 81 -9.01 5.27 12.97
C LEU A 81 -10.51 5.05 12.74
N ILE A 82 -10.94 3.79 12.78
CA ILE A 82 -12.35 3.40 12.56
C ILE A 82 -12.88 2.54 13.72
N PRO A 83 -12.70 2.96 14.99
CA PRO A 83 -13.06 2.14 16.14
C PRO A 83 -14.56 1.87 16.25
N THR A 84 -15.40 2.81 15.85
CA THR A 84 -16.86 2.70 15.87
C THR A 84 -17.45 2.49 14.46
N LEU A 85 -18.71 2.11 14.42
CA LEU A 85 -19.44 1.96 13.15
C LEU A 85 -19.59 3.30 12.42
N ASP A 86 -19.84 4.40 13.14
CA ASP A 86 -20.03 5.71 12.53
C ASP A 86 -18.75 6.23 11.88
N GLU A 87 -17.61 6.10 12.56
CA GLU A 87 -16.31 6.46 12.00
C GLU A 87 -15.95 5.59 10.79
N ALA A 88 -16.26 4.29 10.86
CA ALA A 88 -16.06 3.40 9.73
C ALA A 88 -16.95 3.76 8.54
N LYS A 89 -18.20 4.13 8.73
CA LYS A 89 -19.09 4.63 7.67
C LYS A 89 -18.56 5.93 7.07
N GLN A 90 -18.17 6.91 7.90
CA GLN A 90 -17.61 8.17 7.44
C GLN A 90 -16.35 7.95 6.59
N PHE A 91 -15.42 7.13 7.08
CA PHE A 91 -14.22 6.78 6.33
C PHE A 91 -14.53 6.05 5.02
N SER A 92 -15.47 5.10 5.05
CA SER A 92 -15.88 4.34 3.86
C SER A 92 -16.45 5.24 2.77
N PHE A 93 -17.37 6.13 3.11
CA PHE A 93 -17.92 7.09 2.15
C PHE A 93 -16.84 8.02 1.62
N LYS A 94 -15.94 8.50 2.49
CA LYS A 94 -14.83 9.35 2.09
C LYS A 94 -13.92 8.69 1.06
N ILE A 95 -13.53 7.41 1.24
CA ILE A 95 -12.69 6.72 0.25
C ILE A 95 -13.45 6.41 -1.04
N LEU A 96 -14.73 6.05 -0.98
CA LEU A 96 -15.56 5.79 -2.16
C LEU A 96 -15.74 7.06 -3.01
N GLU A 97 -15.96 8.23 -2.40
CA GLU A 97 -16.02 9.53 -3.09
C GLU A 97 -14.73 9.85 -3.86
N HIS A 98 -13.58 9.38 -3.37
CA HIS A 98 -12.29 9.52 -4.05
C HIS A 98 -11.99 8.35 -5.02
N GLY A 99 -12.97 7.49 -5.31
CA GLY A 99 -12.90 6.47 -6.36
C GLY A 99 -12.25 5.15 -5.93
N PHE A 100 -12.05 4.91 -4.64
CA PHE A 100 -11.73 3.59 -4.13
C PHE A 100 -12.93 2.65 -4.28
N ASP A 101 -12.70 1.36 -4.32
CA ASP A 101 -13.72 0.40 -4.70
C ASP A 101 -14.20 -0.48 -3.54
N MET A 102 -13.43 -0.59 -2.47
CA MET A 102 -13.72 -1.50 -1.36
C MET A 102 -12.97 -1.11 -0.09
N LEU A 103 -13.61 -1.29 1.09
CA LEU A 103 -12.97 -1.13 2.39
C LEU A 103 -12.45 -2.48 2.91
N TYR A 104 -11.22 -2.49 3.44
CA TYR A 104 -10.69 -3.60 4.25
C TYR A 104 -11.21 -3.48 5.69
N CYS A 105 -11.92 -4.50 6.16
CA CYS A 105 -12.62 -4.52 7.45
C CYS A 105 -12.02 -5.47 8.48
N ASN A 106 -10.87 -6.07 8.21
CA ASN A 106 -10.24 -7.04 9.10
C ASN A 106 -11.21 -8.20 9.43
N THR A 107 -11.34 -8.58 10.70
CA THR A 107 -12.26 -9.65 11.18
C THR A 107 -13.52 -9.07 11.84
N ARG A 108 -13.93 -7.88 11.44
CA ARG A 108 -15.09 -7.17 12.03
C ARG A 108 -16.37 -7.50 11.25
N PHE A 109 -16.92 -8.70 11.49
CA PHE A 109 -18.09 -9.22 10.76
C PHE A 109 -19.33 -8.33 10.91
N ASP A 110 -19.59 -7.81 12.11
CA ASP A 110 -20.70 -6.90 12.36
C ASP A 110 -20.53 -5.60 11.57
N LEU A 111 -19.31 -5.09 11.50
CA LEU A 111 -19.00 -3.93 10.68
C LEU A 111 -19.27 -4.20 9.19
N ILE A 112 -18.79 -5.32 8.65
CA ILE A 112 -19.05 -5.74 7.26
C ILE A 112 -20.55 -5.76 7.00
N LYS A 113 -21.34 -6.35 7.91
CA LYS A 113 -22.79 -6.45 7.79
C LYS A 113 -23.48 -5.08 7.76
N GLU A 114 -23.06 -4.16 8.60
CA GLU A 114 -23.67 -2.82 8.64
C GLU A 114 -23.25 -1.97 7.42
N LEU A 115 -21.99 -2.08 6.97
CA LEU A 115 -21.52 -1.40 5.76
C LEU A 115 -22.19 -1.97 4.49
N TYR A 116 -22.42 -3.27 4.44
CA TYR A 116 -23.16 -3.92 3.33
C TYR A 116 -24.57 -3.34 3.17
N LYS A 117 -25.29 -3.01 4.26
CA LYS A 117 -26.62 -2.37 4.21
C LYS A 117 -26.57 -0.98 3.56
N GLU A 118 -25.43 -0.29 3.67
CA GLU A 118 -25.19 1.01 3.02
C GLU A 118 -24.70 0.85 1.55
N GLY A 119 -24.56 -0.38 1.06
CA GLY A 119 -24.04 -0.65 -0.27
C GLY A 119 -22.53 -0.53 -0.40
N ILE A 120 -21.78 -0.53 0.71
CA ILE A 120 -20.33 -0.39 0.74
C ILE A 120 -19.68 -1.77 0.58
N PRO A 121 -18.85 -2.02 -0.47
CA PRO A 121 -18.15 -3.28 -0.63
C PRO A 121 -17.06 -3.45 0.44
N CYS A 122 -17.00 -4.64 1.05
CA CYS A 122 -16.08 -4.94 2.14
C CYS A 122 -15.23 -6.18 1.86
N LEU A 123 -13.97 -6.12 2.31
CA LEU A 123 -12.99 -7.20 2.36
C LEU A 123 -12.80 -7.63 3.82
N GLY A 124 -13.05 -8.90 4.11
CA GLY A 124 -12.71 -9.49 5.41
C GLY A 124 -11.36 -10.21 5.39
N HIS A 125 -10.83 -10.59 6.55
CA HIS A 125 -9.51 -11.23 6.68
C HIS A 125 -9.61 -12.50 7.53
N VAL A 126 -8.94 -13.58 7.10
CA VAL A 126 -8.87 -14.87 7.81
C VAL A 126 -7.44 -15.45 7.75
N GLY A 127 -7.16 -16.39 8.64
CA GLY A 127 -5.83 -17.01 8.77
C GLY A 127 -4.95 -16.24 9.73
N LEU A 128 -3.74 -15.89 9.33
CA LEU A 128 -2.88 -14.99 10.10
C LEU A 128 -3.39 -13.55 9.94
N VAL A 129 -3.87 -12.99 11.01
CA VAL A 129 -4.33 -11.59 11.05
C VAL A 129 -3.34 -10.78 11.88
N PRO A 130 -2.45 -9.96 11.27
CA PRO A 130 -1.33 -9.33 11.97
C PRO A 130 -1.68 -8.58 13.26
N PRO A 131 -2.74 -7.76 13.34
CA PRO A 131 -3.15 -7.12 14.59
C PRO A 131 -3.57 -8.12 15.70
N LYS A 132 -3.97 -9.33 15.31
CA LYS A 132 -4.43 -10.39 16.23
C LYS A 132 -3.39 -11.51 16.44
N ARG A 133 -2.14 -11.31 16.04
CA ARG A 133 -1.07 -12.31 16.13
C ARG A 133 -0.84 -12.90 17.53
N THR A 134 -1.20 -12.19 18.59
CA THR A 134 -1.11 -12.71 19.96
C THR A 134 -2.05 -13.89 20.21
N TRP A 135 -3.18 -13.97 19.50
CA TRP A 135 -4.12 -15.10 19.58
C TRP A 135 -3.61 -16.36 18.87
N THR A 136 -2.70 -16.20 17.91
CA THR A 136 -2.12 -17.31 17.13
C THR A 136 -0.72 -17.70 17.59
N GLY A 137 -0.18 -17.02 18.60
CA GLY A 137 1.18 -17.27 19.10
C GLY A 137 2.28 -16.62 18.26
N GLY A 138 1.97 -15.57 17.50
CA GLY A 138 2.91 -14.81 16.69
C GLY A 138 2.59 -14.85 15.20
N PHE A 139 3.58 -14.51 14.36
CA PHE A 139 3.48 -14.58 12.89
C PHE A 139 3.68 -16.03 12.42
N VAL A 140 2.64 -16.85 12.54
CA VAL A 140 2.66 -18.26 12.18
C VAL A 140 1.53 -18.62 11.21
N ALA A 141 1.75 -19.66 10.40
CA ALA A 141 0.68 -20.19 9.55
C ALA A 141 -0.43 -20.83 10.40
N VAL A 142 -1.68 -20.52 10.07
CA VAL A 142 -2.91 -20.95 10.77
C VAL A 142 -3.67 -21.95 9.90
N GLY A 143 -4.35 -22.92 10.50
CA GLY A 143 -5.13 -23.91 9.76
C GLY A 143 -4.37 -25.20 9.46
N LYS A 144 -3.35 -25.55 10.25
CA LYS A 144 -2.55 -26.78 10.08
C LYS A 144 -3.24 -28.05 10.55
N THR A 145 -4.25 -27.94 11.42
CA THR A 145 -5.08 -29.05 11.86
C THR A 145 -6.47 -28.99 11.22
N ALA A 146 -7.17 -30.11 11.16
CA ALA A 146 -8.52 -30.13 10.61
C ALA A 146 -9.49 -29.20 11.39
N SER A 147 -9.34 -29.12 12.71
CA SER A 147 -10.15 -28.22 13.55
C SER A 147 -9.87 -26.75 13.26
N GLU A 148 -8.59 -26.36 13.13
CA GLU A 148 -8.22 -25.00 12.74
C GLU A 148 -8.70 -24.65 11.33
N ALA A 149 -8.58 -25.59 10.38
CA ALA A 149 -9.07 -25.41 9.02
C ALA A 149 -10.58 -25.20 8.96
N MET A 150 -11.36 -25.97 9.75
CA MET A 150 -12.80 -25.75 9.89
C MET A 150 -13.12 -24.42 10.53
N TRP A 151 -12.38 -24.00 11.55
CA TRP A 151 -12.54 -22.68 12.15
C TRP A 151 -12.32 -21.55 11.13
N ILE A 152 -11.28 -21.65 10.27
CA ILE A 152 -11.06 -20.68 9.18
C ILE A 152 -12.22 -20.68 8.20
N TYR A 153 -12.73 -21.84 7.82
CA TYR A 153 -13.90 -21.96 6.95
C TYR A 153 -15.13 -21.27 7.56
N ASP A 154 -15.39 -21.49 8.85
CA ASP A 154 -16.49 -20.83 9.57
C ASP A 154 -16.33 -19.31 9.60
N GLN A 155 -15.09 -18.78 9.71
CA GLN A 155 -14.84 -17.35 9.59
C GLN A 155 -15.14 -16.84 8.17
N CYS A 156 -14.79 -17.60 7.14
CA CYS A 156 -15.13 -17.25 5.75
C CYS A 156 -16.65 -17.21 5.54
N LEU A 157 -17.39 -18.15 6.11
CA LEU A 157 -18.86 -18.15 6.05
C LEU A 157 -19.45 -16.93 6.77
N LYS A 158 -18.91 -16.52 7.92
CA LYS A 158 -19.34 -15.30 8.60
C LYS A 158 -19.13 -14.05 7.77
N ILE A 159 -18.01 -13.95 7.01
CA ILE A 159 -17.77 -12.85 6.07
C ILE A 159 -18.78 -12.90 4.94
N GLU A 160 -19.06 -14.07 4.36
CA GLU A 160 -20.06 -14.27 3.32
C GLU A 160 -21.45 -13.87 3.80
N ASP A 161 -21.89 -14.36 4.96
CA ASP A 161 -23.20 -14.06 5.56
C ASP A 161 -23.35 -12.57 5.92
N ALA A 162 -22.25 -11.91 6.25
CA ALA A 162 -22.22 -10.47 6.49
C ALA A 162 -22.29 -9.64 5.19
N GLY A 163 -22.19 -10.25 4.02
CA GLY A 163 -22.20 -9.56 2.73
C GLY A 163 -20.83 -9.13 2.23
N GLY A 164 -19.74 -9.64 2.80
CA GLY A 164 -18.38 -9.39 2.32
C GLY A 164 -18.19 -9.86 0.88
N VAL A 165 -17.55 -9.04 0.06
CA VAL A 165 -17.38 -9.33 -1.39
C VAL A 165 -16.04 -10.02 -1.68
N ALA A 166 -15.09 -9.92 -0.76
CA ALA A 166 -13.79 -10.57 -0.84
C ALA A 166 -13.29 -11.02 0.55
N ILE A 167 -12.36 -11.95 0.55
CA ILE A 167 -11.70 -12.51 1.74
C ILE A 167 -10.20 -12.52 1.49
N GLU A 168 -9.44 -11.79 2.30
CA GLU A 168 -8.00 -11.97 2.39
C GLU A 168 -7.72 -13.20 3.23
N MET A 169 -6.98 -14.15 2.67
CA MET A 169 -6.60 -15.40 3.32
C MET A 169 -5.09 -15.43 3.45
N GLU A 170 -4.59 -15.20 4.67
CA GLU A 170 -3.17 -15.08 4.93
C GLU A 170 -2.59 -16.30 5.63
N CYS A 171 -1.49 -16.82 5.07
CA CYS A 171 -0.67 -17.90 5.65
C CYS A 171 -1.46 -19.17 6.06
N VAL A 172 -2.47 -19.54 5.27
CA VAL A 172 -3.23 -20.80 5.41
C VAL A 172 -2.59 -21.86 4.51
N PRO A 173 -2.49 -23.15 4.93
CA PRO A 173 -1.96 -24.20 4.08
C PRO A 173 -2.69 -24.28 2.73
N TYR A 174 -1.93 -24.32 1.62
CA TYR A 174 -2.45 -24.09 0.27
C TYR A 174 -3.62 -25.01 -0.14
N LYS A 175 -3.59 -26.30 0.26
CA LYS A 175 -4.68 -27.25 -0.02
C LYS A 175 -5.96 -26.90 0.72
N ILE A 176 -5.85 -26.37 1.94
CA ILE A 176 -6.98 -25.89 2.72
C ILE A 176 -7.55 -24.62 2.10
N ALA A 177 -6.68 -23.66 1.77
CA ALA A 177 -7.09 -22.41 1.13
C ALA A 177 -7.80 -22.67 -0.21
N GLU A 178 -7.29 -23.57 -1.05
CA GLU A 178 -7.91 -23.98 -2.30
C GLU A 178 -9.29 -24.63 -2.07
N ALA A 179 -9.40 -25.53 -1.08
CA ALA A 179 -10.66 -26.19 -0.78
C ALA A 179 -11.73 -25.19 -0.30
N ILE A 180 -11.36 -24.24 0.56
CA ILE A 180 -12.23 -23.18 1.07
C ILE A 180 -12.62 -22.24 -0.07
N SER A 181 -11.66 -21.78 -0.88
CA SER A 181 -11.90 -20.85 -1.99
C SER A 181 -12.98 -21.37 -2.96
N LYS A 182 -12.99 -22.68 -3.23
CA LYS A 182 -13.99 -23.35 -4.08
C LYS A 182 -15.39 -23.42 -3.44
N LYS A 183 -15.52 -23.21 -2.14
CA LYS A 183 -16.78 -23.39 -1.39
C LYS A 183 -17.49 -22.09 -1.05
N VAL A 184 -16.75 -21.00 -0.88
CA VAL A 184 -17.31 -19.70 -0.51
C VAL A 184 -17.59 -18.85 -1.73
N LYS A 185 -18.57 -17.93 -1.62
CA LYS A 185 -18.95 -17.03 -2.73
C LYS A 185 -18.03 -15.81 -2.88
N PRO A 186 -17.53 -15.17 -1.79
CA PRO A 186 -16.61 -14.06 -1.91
C PRO A 186 -15.33 -14.44 -2.66
N THR A 187 -14.74 -13.48 -3.39
CA THR A 187 -13.44 -13.65 -4.03
C THR A 187 -12.36 -13.85 -2.97
N VAL A 188 -11.59 -14.93 -3.06
CA VAL A 188 -10.52 -15.24 -2.08
C VAL A 188 -9.18 -14.77 -2.60
N MET A 189 -8.52 -13.91 -1.82
CA MET A 189 -7.21 -13.32 -2.09
C MET A 189 -6.15 -14.04 -1.25
N SER A 190 -5.20 -14.70 -1.92
CA SER A 190 -4.13 -15.44 -1.28
C SER A 190 -2.97 -14.54 -0.91
N MET A 191 -2.71 -14.38 0.37
CA MET A 191 -1.44 -13.85 0.86
C MET A 191 -0.67 -14.99 1.55
N GLY A 192 0.21 -15.64 0.79
CA GLY A 192 0.97 -16.79 1.26
C GLY A 192 0.15 -18.07 1.50
N SER A 193 -1.06 -18.14 0.95
CA SER A 193 -1.96 -19.29 1.05
C SER A 193 -1.98 -20.14 -0.23
N GLY A 194 -1.05 -19.90 -1.15
CA GLY A 194 -0.81 -20.69 -2.35
C GLY A 194 -1.71 -20.36 -3.54
N PRO A 195 -1.52 -21.04 -4.67
CA PRO A 195 -2.10 -20.64 -5.96
C PRO A 195 -3.57 -21.04 -6.16
N GLY A 196 -4.20 -21.72 -5.21
CA GLY A 196 -5.56 -22.27 -5.34
C GLY A 196 -6.69 -21.25 -5.12
N CYS A 197 -6.39 -20.01 -4.71
CA CYS A 197 -7.35 -18.93 -4.52
C CYS A 197 -7.58 -18.14 -5.82
N ASP A 198 -8.51 -17.18 -5.78
CA ASP A 198 -8.91 -16.41 -6.98
C ASP A 198 -7.91 -15.30 -7.33
N VAL A 199 -7.27 -14.70 -6.32
CA VAL A 199 -6.31 -13.61 -6.47
C VAL A 199 -4.99 -13.99 -5.82
N GLU A 200 -3.87 -13.70 -6.48
CA GLU A 200 -2.54 -13.73 -5.84
C GLU A 200 -2.22 -12.33 -5.33
N TYR A 201 -1.85 -12.23 -4.05
CA TYR A 201 -1.67 -10.96 -3.37
C TYR A 201 -0.35 -10.93 -2.62
N VAL A 202 0.45 -9.90 -2.87
CA VAL A 202 1.74 -9.65 -2.21
C VAL A 202 1.95 -8.16 -1.98
N PHE A 203 2.93 -7.82 -1.14
CA PHE A 203 3.32 -6.43 -0.92
C PHE A 203 4.33 -5.97 -1.97
N GLY A 204 4.14 -4.76 -2.51
CA GLY A 204 5.04 -4.14 -3.46
C GLY A 204 6.46 -4.02 -2.93
N CYS A 205 6.62 -3.58 -1.69
CA CYS A 205 7.93 -3.46 -1.06
C CYS A 205 8.72 -4.77 -1.02
N ASP A 206 8.06 -5.93 -0.87
CA ASP A 206 8.75 -7.23 -0.85
C ASP A 206 9.27 -7.62 -2.22
N ILE A 207 8.48 -7.43 -3.27
CA ILE A 207 8.90 -7.77 -4.64
C ILE A 207 9.91 -6.78 -5.21
N LEU A 208 9.86 -5.51 -4.78
CA LEU A 208 10.84 -4.48 -5.14
C LEU A 208 12.13 -4.59 -4.32
N GLY A 209 12.10 -5.32 -3.21
CA GLY A 209 13.24 -5.43 -2.30
C GLY A 209 13.51 -4.12 -1.55
N SER A 210 12.47 -3.34 -1.25
CA SER A 210 12.55 -2.14 -0.40
C SER A 210 12.20 -2.42 1.06
N THR A 211 11.71 -3.63 1.38
CA THR A 211 11.43 -4.07 2.75
C THR A 211 12.70 -4.09 3.59
N LYS A 212 12.66 -3.39 4.74
CA LYS A 212 13.73 -3.46 5.74
C LYS A 212 13.53 -4.72 6.60
N GLY A 213 14.53 -5.63 6.60
CA GLY A 213 14.52 -6.82 7.43
C GLY A 213 13.99 -8.06 6.71
N HIS A 214 13.11 -8.84 7.35
CA HIS A 214 12.64 -10.12 6.85
C HIS A 214 11.63 -9.97 5.72
N ILE A 215 11.92 -10.58 4.57
CA ILE A 215 10.96 -10.74 3.47
C ILE A 215 10.16 -12.02 3.72
N PRO A 216 8.80 -11.97 3.69
CA PRO A 216 7.98 -13.15 3.91
C PRO A 216 8.26 -14.25 2.88
N ARG A 217 8.19 -15.52 3.33
CA ARG A 217 8.44 -16.70 2.49
C ARG A 217 7.62 -16.74 1.19
N HIS A 218 6.42 -16.17 1.20
CA HIS A 218 5.51 -16.15 0.05
C HIS A 218 5.83 -15.05 -0.96
N ALA A 219 6.72 -14.13 -0.63
CA ALA A 219 7.16 -13.10 -1.56
C ALA A 219 8.46 -13.51 -2.26
N LYS A 220 8.59 -13.15 -3.53
CA LYS A 220 9.82 -13.28 -4.31
C LYS A 220 10.37 -11.91 -4.64
N LYS A 221 11.60 -11.63 -4.22
CA LYS A 221 12.30 -10.39 -4.58
C LYS A 221 12.70 -10.39 -6.05
N TYR A 222 12.28 -9.37 -6.81
CA TYR A 222 12.60 -9.18 -8.22
C TYR A 222 13.62 -8.07 -8.45
N ARG A 223 13.76 -7.14 -7.50
CA ARG A 223 14.71 -6.01 -7.52
C ARG A 223 15.31 -5.85 -6.13
N ASP A 224 16.30 -4.98 -5.99
CA ASP A 224 16.93 -4.65 -4.72
C ASP A 224 16.97 -3.12 -4.52
N PHE A 225 15.82 -2.54 -4.23
CA PHE A 225 15.70 -1.10 -4.04
C PHE A 225 16.41 -0.61 -2.77
N GLN A 226 16.64 -1.49 -1.79
CA GLN A 226 17.47 -1.12 -0.64
C GLN A 226 18.88 -0.72 -1.06
N GLN A 227 19.51 -1.50 -1.96
CA GLN A 227 20.84 -1.15 -2.47
C GLN A 227 20.80 0.14 -3.30
N GLU A 228 19.78 0.35 -4.12
CA GLU A 228 19.62 1.59 -4.89
C GLU A 228 19.44 2.82 -3.99
N PHE A 229 18.69 2.70 -2.91
CA PHE A 229 18.54 3.79 -1.95
C PHE A 229 19.87 4.13 -1.24
N VAL A 230 20.64 3.12 -0.86
CA VAL A 230 21.99 3.30 -0.30
C VAL A 230 22.90 3.97 -1.32
N ARG A 231 22.92 3.50 -2.57
CA ARG A 231 23.72 4.10 -3.64
C ARG A 231 23.36 5.57 -3.85
N LEU A 232 22.06 5.88 -3.95
CA LEU A 232 21.60 7.26 -4.10
C LEU A 232 21.97 8.14 -2.91
N GLN A 233 22.00 7.59 -1.68
CA GLN A 233 22.44 8.35 -0.51
C GLN A 233 23.92 8.69 -0.58
N HIS A 234 24.78 7.75 -0.96
CA HIS A 234 26.20 8.04 -1.19
C HIS A 234 26.42 9.07 -2.30
N GLU A 235 25.68 9.02 -3.39
CA GLU A 235 25.78 10.04 -4.44
C GLU A 235 25.39 11.45 -3.92
N ARG A 236 24.39 11.54 -3.05
CA ARG A 236 24.04 12.82 -2.41
C ARG A 236 25.19 13.33 -1.54
N GLU A 237 25.78 12.45 -0.73
CA GLU A 237 26.91 12.77 0.15
C GLU A 237 28.12 13.24 -0.66
N ASN A 238 28.45 12.53 -1.74
CA ASN A 238 29.54 12.89 -2.63
C ASN A 238 29.30 14.26 -3.29
N ALA A 239 28.11 14.50 -3.82
CA ALA A 239 27.79 15.78 -4.45
C ALA A 239 27.84 16.97 -3.47
N PHE A 240 27.42 16.76 -2.23
CA PHE A 240 27.53 17.79 -1.19
C PHE A 240 28.99 17.99 -0.75
N GLN A 241 29.79 16.93 -0.69
CA GLN A 241 31.21 17.05 -0.38
C GLN A 241 31.97 17.79 -1.48
N GLU A 242 31.73 17.46 -2.76
CA GLU A 242 32.32 18.17 -3.90
C GLU A 242 32.01 19.67 -3.87
N PHE A 243 30.74 20.03 -3.64
CA PHE A 243 30.36 21.44 -3.51
C PHE A 243 31.05 22.12 -2.32
N TYR A 244 31.13 21.43 -1.17
CA TYR A 244 31.80 21.95 0.02
C TYR A 244 33.28 22.22 -0.25
N ASP A 245 33.97 21.29 -0.90
CA ASP A 245 35.38 21.37 -1.23
C ASP A 245 35.65 22.48 -2.24
N ASP A 246 34.82 22.63 -3.27
CA ASP A 246 34.92 23.68 -4.29
C ASP A 246 34.80 25.08 -3.68
N VAL A 247 33.86 25.27 -2.76
CA VAL A 247 33.72 26.57 -2.06
C VAL A 247 34.94 26.87 -1.24
N HIS A 248 35.48 25.89 -0.51
CA HIS A 248 36.67 26.09 0.36
C HIS A 248 37.96 26.22 -0.43
N ALA A 249 38.05 25.61 -1.61
CA ALA A 249 39.14 25.77 -2.54
C ALA A 249 39.08 27.08 -3.37
N GLY A 250 37.94 27.78 -3.33
CA GLY A 250 37.69 28.97 -4.13
C GLY A 250 37.43 28.69 -5.62
N SER A 251 37.16 27.44 -5.98
CA SER A 251 36.79 27.05 -7.36
C SER A 251 35.31 27.29 -7.66
N PHE A 252 34.47 27.43 -6.64
CA PHE A 252 33.09 27.87 -6.75
C PHE A 252 32.86 29.13 -5.88
N PRO A 253 32.09 30.14 -6.37
CA PRO A 253 31.43 30.20 -7.69
C PRO A 253 32.39 30.48 -8.85
N GLU A 254 32.16 29.86 -10.00
CA GLU A 254 32.83 30.18 -11.23
C GLU A 254 32.28 31.51 -11.85
N LYS A 255 33.00 32.11 -12.81
CA LYS A 255 32.56 33.34 -13.48
C LYS A 255 31.12 33.27 -14.03
N LYS A 256 30.69 32.13 -14.53
CA LYS A 256 29.30 31.88 -15.01
C LYS A 256 28.22 31.88 -13.92
N ASN A 257 28.62 31.74 -12.68
CA ASN A 257 27.72 31.66 -11.52
C ASN A 257 27.57 33.00 -10.79
N ILE A 258 28.31 34.05 -11.18
CA ILE A 258 28.29 35.37 -10.55
C ILE A 258 27.57 36.39 -11.45
N VAL A 259 27.02 37.40 -10.80
CA VAL A 259 26.41 38.55 -11.51
C VAL A 259 27.40 39.70 -11.48
N GLU A 260 27.75 40.20 -12.63
CA GLU A 260 28.60 41.38 -12.78
C GLU A 260 27.74 42.64 -12.69
N ILE A 261 28.33 43.73 -12.22
CA ILE A 261 27.76 45.08 -12.22
C ILE A 261 28.59 45.97 -13.15
N ASP A 262 27.99 46.97 -13.73
CA ASP A 262 28.71 48.01 -14.46
C ASP A 262 29.68 48.74 -13.51
N GLU A 263 30.92 49.01 -13.97
CA GLU A 263 31.97 49.57 -13.10
C GLU A 263 31.61 50.96 -12.61
N ASN A 264 30.95 51.83 -13.41
CA ASN A 264 30.55 53.16 -12.99
C ASN A 264 29.46 53.11 -11.91
N GLU A 265 28.56 52.15 -12.01
CA GLU A 265 27.52 51.92 -10.98
C GLU A 265 28.14 51.37 -9.70
N LEU A 266 29.15 50.50 -9.77
CA LEU A 266 29.90 50.01 -8.64
C LEU A 266 30.63 51.15 -7.92
N ASP A 267 31.36 52.02 -8.68
CA ASP A 267 32.08 53.18 -8.11
C ASP A 267 31.09 54.15 -7.46
N THR A 268 29.97 54.40 -8.09
CA THR A 268 28.90 55.25 -7.53
C THR A 268 28.37 54.66 -6.20
N PHE A 269 28.15 53.33 -6.16
CA PHE A 269 27.73 52.66 -4.97
C PHE A 269 28.77 52.73 -3.85
N LEU A 270 30.04 52.44 -4.15
CA LEU A 270 31.14 52.48 -3.17
C LEU A 270 31.32 53.87 -2.56
N ASN A 271 31.30 54.92 -3.39
CA ASN A 271 31.35 56.29 -2.92
C ASN A 271 30.19 56.66 -1.96
N LYS A 272 29.00 56.20 -2.25
CA LYS A 272 27.84 56.40 -1.36
C LYS A 272 27.95 55.59 -0.07
N LEU A 273 28.57 54.42 -0.11
CA LEU A 273 28.75 53.57 1.03
C LEU A 273 29.73 54.16 2.03
N GLU A 274 30.86 54.73 1.56
CA GLU A 274 31.88 55.38 2.41
C GLU A 274 31.40 56.67 3.08
N HIS A 275 30.40 57.36 2.48
CA HIS A 275 29.86 58.63 3.02
C HIS A 275 28.51 58.45 3.70
N ARG A 276 28.13 57.22 4.07
CA ARG A 276 26.94 56.93 4.83
C ARG A 276 27.31 56.82 6.31
N ASP A 277 27.12 57.93 7.06
CA ASP A 277 27.13 57.93 8.53
C ASP A 277 25.94 57.16 9.12
#